data_39f8f963a0dbddc30bcfaf441a9a297d
#
_entry.id   39f8f963a0dbddc30bcfaf441a9a297d
#
_cell.length_a   1.000
_cell.length_b   1.000
_cell.length_c   1.000
_cell.angle_alpha   90.00
_cell.angle_beta   90.00
_cell.angle_gamma   90.00
#
_symmetry.space_group_name_H-M   'P 1'
#
loop_
_entity.id
_entity.type
_entity.pdbx_description
1 polymer ?
#
loop_
_entity_poly.entity_id
_entity_poly.type
_entity_poly.pdbx_seq_one_letter_code
_entity_poly.pdbx_strand_id
1 'polypeptide(L)'
;MATDAISMSSDYENIIRKNERIVYVGQVVYKQPRVENTPENKWKGKWTMDYKCSKDIQIKENGRIYFILVNGEIYKIGSSACKGGIKTTFAFYIGGLGGSPSIRTMGIHALIQELLDTGKEVKIYTLFNDPIQVVAYGLSSANEIITYPDVKVMEDACRVDYKKIYEKYPQWNFQENGEEWPAHIQKLYTEQVNHRKKKESIIGQAGAAVIDDMVEALETDEHTEGIVETWL
;
A
#
# COMPACT_ATOMS: atom_id res chain seq x y z
N MET A 1 -23.85 35.17 13.38
CA MET A 1 -23.41 34.16 14.36
C MET A 1 -22.51 33.22 13.62
N ALA A 2 -21.22 33.50 13.63
CA ALA A 2 -20.17 32.61 13.12
C ALA A 2 -19.54 31.94 14.35
N THR A 3 -20.01 30.77 14.70
CA THR A 3 -19.55 29.99 15.85
C THR A 3 -18.72 28.82 15.38
N ASP A 4 -17.45 28.87 15.75
CA ASP A 4 -16.59 27.77 16.18
C ASP A 4 -16.29 26.60 15.21
N ALA A 5 -15.75 26.90 14.03
CA ALA A 5 -15.08 25.88 13.20
C ALA A 5 -13.59 25.63 13.59
N ILE A 6 -13.07 26.34 14.61
CA ILE A 6 -11.62 26.35 14.92
C ILE A 6 -11.21 25.31 15.97
N SER A 7 -12.16 24.67 16.68
CA SER A 7 -11.85 23.79 17.82
C SER A 7 -11.76 22.30 17.52
N MET A 8 -12.26 21.80 16.39
CA MET A 8 -12.37 20.34 16.16
C MET A 8 -11.08 19.66 15.66
N SER A 9 -10.16 20.39 15.04
CA SER A 9 -8.95 19.81 14.42
C SER A 9 -7.92 19.28 15.43
N SER A 10 -7.91 19.78 16.67
CA SER A 10 -6.96 19.35 17.70
C SER A 10 -7.37 18.07 18.46
N ASP A 11 -8.62 17.62 18.34
CA ASP A 11 -9.14 16.54 19.17
C ASP A 11 -8.73 15.16 18.71
N TYR A 12 -8.59 14.91 17.41
CA TYR A 12 -8.29 13.58 16.87
C TYR A 12 -6.87 13.09 17.24
N GLU A 13 -5.87 13.94 17.02
CA GLU A 13 -4.50 13.59 17.39
C GLU A 13 -4.35 13.46 18.92
N ASN A 14 -5.10 14.22 19.69
CA ASN A 14 -5.14 14.11 21.14
C ASN A 14 -5.79 12.80 21.62
N ILE A 15 -6.86 12.32 20.97
CA ILE A 15 -7.49 11.03 21.28
C ILE A 15 -6.50 9.89 21.03
N ILE A 16 -5.81 9.92 19.87
CA ILE A 16 -4.79 8.93 19.52
C ILE A 16 -3.63 8.97 20.52
N ARG A 17 -3.11 10.14 20.84
CA ARG A 17 -1.98 10.31 21.76
C ARG A 17 -2.29 9.90 23.21
N LYS A 18 -3.54 10.01 23.63
CA LYS A 18 -3.99 9.55 24.98
C LYS A 18 -4.05 8.02 25.09
N ASN A 19 -4.10 7.31 23.96
CA ASN A 19 -4.09 5.84 23.98
C ASN A 19 -2.63 5.35 23.96
N GLU A 20 -2.13 4.95 25.11
CA GLU A 20 -0.74 4.48 25.32
C GLU A 20 -0.36 3.28 24.42
N ARG A 21 -1.35 2.55 23.89
CA ARG A 21 -1.14 1.43 22.97
C ARG A 21 -0.88 1.89 21.53
N ILE A 22 -1.17 3.14 21.20
CA ILE A 22 -0.97 3.68 19.86
C ILE A 22 0.40 4.35 19.78
N VAL A 23 1.21 3.90 18.85
CA VAL A 23 2.59 4.35 18.64
C VAL A 23 2.67 5.29 17.47
N TYR A 24 3.33 6.44 17.65
CA TYR A 24 3.70 7.30 16.54
C TYR A 24 4.82 6.67 15.71
N VAL A 25 4.55 6.45 14.44
CA VAL A 25 5.49 5.79 13.52
C VAL A 25 6.43 6.79 12.86
N GLY A 26 5.90 7.93 12.42
CA GLY A 26 6.64 8.96 11.72
C GLY A 26 5.74 9.78 10.80
N GLN A 27 6.37 10.52 9.92
CA GLN A 27 5.69 11.40 8.98
C GLN A 27 6.07 11.08 7.54
N VAL A 28 5.20 11.44 6.62
CA VAL A 28 5.46 11.35 5.19
C VAL A 28 6.19 12.60 4.73
N VAL A 29 7.25 12.41 3.96
CA VAL A 29 8.09 13.49 3.42
C VAL A 29 8.41 13.25 1.94
N TYR A 30 8.77 14.29 1.21
CA TYR A 30 9.31 14.12 -0.13
C TYR A 30 10.63 13.34 -0.11
N LYS A 31 10.85 12.51 -1.13
CA LYS A 31 12.16 11.89 -1.36
C LYS A 31 13.23 12.95 -1.59
N GLN A 32 14.46 12.64 -1.16
CA GLN A 32 15.62 13.47 -1.42
C GLN A 32 16.63 12.64 -2.24
N PRO A 33 17.11 13.14 -3.40
CA PRO A 33 16.67 14.36 -4.08
C PRO A 33 15.19 14.28 -4.51
N ARG A 34 14.53 15.43 -4.62
CA ARG A 34 13.12 15.50 -5.02
C ARG A 34 12.96 14.96 -6.44
N VAL A 35 12.03 14.03 -6.60
CA VAL A 35 11.69 13.48 -7.92
C VAL A 35 10.86 14.52 -8.69
N GLU A 36 11.41 15.02 -9.79
CA GLU A 36 10.73 16.00 -10.64
C GLU A 36 9.47 15.42 -11.30
N ASN A 37 8.51 16.31 -11.58
CA ASN A 37 7.25 15.93 -12.22
C ASN A 37 7.41 15.98 -13.77
N THR A 38 8.13 15.01 -14.30
CA THR A 38 8.31 14.82 -15.76
C THR A 38 7.54 13.61 -16.25
N PRO A 39 7.28 13.48 -17.58
CA PRO A 39 6.64 12.29 -18.14
C PRO A 39 7.35 10.98 -17.76
N GLU A 40 8.69 10.98 -17.75
CA GLU A 40 9.53 9.82 -17.42
C GLU A 40 9.41 9.44 -15.93
N ASN A 41 9.08 10.40 -15.09
CA ASN A 41 8.93 10.22 -13.65
C ASN A 41 7.48 10.08 -13.20
N LYS A 42 6.52 10.09 -14.14
CA LYS A 42 5.08 10.03 -13.83
C LYS A 42 4.72 8.89 -12.89
N TRP A 43 5.35 7.72 -13.09
CA TRP A 43 5.07 6.49 -12.33
C TRP A 43 6.11 6.21 -11.22
N LYS A 44 6.92 7.19 -10.87
CA LYS A 44 7.85 7.09 -9.74
C LYS A 44 7.24 7.71 -8.49
N GLY A 45 7.24 6.96 -7.40
CA GLY A 45 6.81 7.49 -6.10
C GLY A 45 7.71 8.65 -5.66
N LYS A 46 7.10 9.77 -5.27
CA LYS A 46 7.79 11.04 -4.96
C LYS A 46 7.98 11.28 -3.48
N TRP A 47 7.35 10.48 -2.62
CA TRP A 47 7.43 10.59 -1.18
C TRP A 47 7.95 9.32 -0.52
N THR A 48 8.35 9.44 0.72
CA THR A 48 8.84 8.35 1.57
C THR A 48 8.41 8.58 3.02
N MET A 49 8.70 7.63 3.89
CA MET A 49 8.50 7.75 5.33
C MET A 49 9.77 8.25 6.02
N ASP A 50 9.62 9.28 6.83
CA ASP A 50 10.59 9.70 7.84
C ASP A 50 10.19 9.05 9.17
N TYR A 51 10.77 7.87 9.44
CA TYR A 51 10.45 7.08 10.63
C TYR A 51 11.00 7.74 11.90
N LYS A 52 10.15 7.92 12.90
CA LYS A 52 10.48 8.48 14.22
C LYS A 52 10.46 7.43 15.34
N CYS A 53 9.93 6.24 15.07
CA CYS A 53 9.95 5.10 15.99
C CYS A 53 11.22 4.26 15.82
N SER A 54 11.51 3.39 16.81
CA SER A 54 12.65 2.47 16.77
C SER A 54 12.54 1.47 15.62
N LYS A 55 13.69 0.87 15.23
CA LYS A 55 13.72 -0.18 14.21
C LYS A 55 12.86 -1.39 14.60
N ASP A 56 12.83 -1.76 15.88
CA ASP A 56 12.04 -2.88 16.37
C ASP A 56 10.53 -2.65 16.14
N ILE A 57 10.06 -1.44 16.36
CA ILE A 57 8.68 -1.05 16.04
C ILE A 57 8.42 -1.12 14.52
N GLN A 58 9.38 -0.67 13.70
CA GLN A 58 9.22 -0.67 12.25
C GLN A 58 9.04 -2.08 11.66
N ILE A 59 9.74 -3.07 12.22
CA ILE A 59 9.77 -4.46 11.72
C ILE A 59 8.92 -5.41 12.55
N LYS A 60 8.24 -4.95 13.60
CA LYS A 60 7.40 -5.80 14.47
C LYS A 60 6.33 -6.50 13.62
N GLU A 61 6.37 -7.82 13.55
CA GLU A 61 5.55 -8.65 12.65
C GLU A 61 4.10 -8.83 13.10
N ASN A 62 3.76 -8.43 14.34
CA ASN A 62 2.38 -8.48 14.81
C ASN A 62 1.43 -7.82 13.80
N GLY A 63 0.24 -8.38 13.68
CA GLY A 63 -0.86 -7.71 13.02
C GLY A 63 -1.02 -6.29 13.55
N ARG A 64 -1.39 -5.33 12.72
CA ARG A 64 -1.44 -3.92 13.13
C ARG A 64 -2.55 -3.17 12.44
N ILE A 65 -3.12 -2.25 13.19
CA ILE A 65 -3.99 -1.20 12.66
C ILE A 65 -3.12 0.03 12.47
N TYR A 66 -3.24 0.71 11.33
CA TYR A 66 -2.56 1.97 11.08
C TYR A 66 -3.57 3.09 10.85
N PHE A 67 -3.16 4.28 11.28
CA PHE A 67 -3.93 5.51 11.16
C PHE A 67 -3.12 6.49 10.31
N ILE A 68 -3.72 7.01 9.24
CA ILE A 68 -3.15 8.10 8.45
C ILE A 68 -3.86 9.37 8.89
N LEU A 69 -3.09 10.29 9.47
CA LEU A 69 -3.56 11.59 9.91
C LEU A 69 -3.07 12.67 8.96
N VAL A 70 -3.94 13.62 8.66
CA VAL A 70 -3.64 14.82 7.87
C VAL A 70 -3.96 16.04 8.73
N ASN A 71 -2.95 16.86 9.01
CA ASN A 71 -3.07 18.02 9.91
C ASN A 71 -3.80 17.68 11.23
N GLY A 72 -3.53 16.49 11.79
CA GLY A 72 -4.14 16.02 13.03
C GLY A 72 -5.48 15.29 12.90
N GLU A 73 -6.13 15.26 11.74
CA GLU A 73 -7.39 14.54 11.49
C GLU A 73 -7.14 13.13 10.94
N ILE A 74 -7.91 12.14 11.37
CA ILE A 74 -7.82 10.77 10.86
C ILE A 74 -8.50 10.69 9.48
N TYR A 75 -7.70 10.50 8.43
CA TYR A 75 -8.18 10.30 7.06
C TYR A 75 -8.37 8.84 6.70
N LYS A 76 -7.62 7.93 7.33
CA LYS A 76 -7.75 6.49 7.08
C LYS A 76 -7.44 5.67 8.32
N ILE A 77 -8.27 4.65 8.53
CA ILE A 77 -8.01 3.51 9.40
C ILE A 77 -7.87 2.29 8.49
N GLY A 78 -6.78 1.55 8.62
CA GLY A 78 -6.54 0.33 7.87
C GLY A 78 -5.76 -0.68 8.69
N SER A 79 -5.69 -1.92 8.21
CA SER A 79 -4.96 -2.99 8.88
C SER A 79 -3.96 -3.68 7.95
N SER A 80 -3.00 -4.36 8.56
CA SER A 80 -2.03 -5.20 7.86
C SER A 80 -1.49 -6.27 8.79
N ALA A 81 -1.40 -7.50 8.27
CA ALA A 81 -0.71 -8.62 8.91
C ALA A 81 0.53 -9.06 8.12
N CYS A 82 1.05 -8.22 7.21
CA CYS A 82 2.21 -8.56 6.41
C CYS A 82 3.47 -8.71 7.26
N LYS A 83 4.32 -9.69 6.92
CA LYS A 83 5.65 -9.85 7.51
C LYS A 83 6.52 -8.63 7.21
N GLY A 84 7.46 -8.31 8.09
CA GLY A 84 8.34 -7.14 7.96
C GLY A 84 7.72 -5.83 8.47
N GLY A 85 6.62 -5.90 9.21
CA GLY A 85 6.13 -4.82 10.04
C GLY A 85 5.47 -3.66 9.31
N ILE A 86 5.36 -2.53 10.02
CA ILE A 86 4.77 -1.31 9.48
C ILE A 86 5.59 -0.74 8.32
N LYS A 87 6.91 -0.98 8.33
CA LYS A 87 7.81 -0.60 7.24
C LYS A 87 7.39 -1.22 5.92
N THR A 88 7.11 -2.52 5.90
CA THR A 88 6.64 -3.22 4.69
C THR A 88 5.24 -2.77 4.29
N THR A 89 4.34 -2.53 5.26
CA THR A 89 3.01 -1.97 4.97
C THR A 89 3.09 -0.68 4.18
N PHE A 90 3.95 0.26 4.63
CA PHE A 90 4.10 1.54 3.94
C PHE A 90 4.97 1.46 2.68
N ALA A 91 5.86 0.46 2.55
CA ALA A 91 6.60 0.23 1.31
C ALA A 91 5.65 -0.03 0.12
N PHE A 92 4.52 -0.72 0.33
CA PHE A 92 3.48 -0.89 -0.70
C PHE A 92 2.88 0.45 -1.15
N TYR A 93 2.58 1.35 -0.22
CA TYR A 93 2.07 2.67 -0.57
C TYR A 93 3.13 3.54 -1.22
N ILE A 94 4.38 3.53 -0.74
CA ILE A 94 5.51 4.28 -1.31
C ILE A 94 5.77 3.85 -2.75
N GLY A 95 5.65 2.55 -3.03
CA GLY A 95 5.78 1.97 -4.38
C GLY A 95 4.47 2.01 -5.20
N GLY A 96 3.42 2.64 -4.71
CA GLY A 96 2.04 2.51 -5.19
C GLY A 96 1.78 2.95 -6.63
N LEU A 97 2.73 3.60 -7.30
CA LEU A 97 2.63 3.95 -8.72
C LEU A 97 3.32 2.93 -9.64
N GLY A 98 4.16 2.04 -9.10
CA GLY A 98 4.92 1.04 -9.85
C GLY A 98 4.27 -0.35 -9.86
N GLY A 99 4.70 -1.22 -10.75
CA GLY A 99 4.25 -2.60 -10.84
C GLY A 99 2.77 -2.74 -11.19
N SER A 100 2.07 -3.61 -10.45
CA SER A 100 0.63 -3.91 -10.61
C SER A 100 -0.16 -3.56 -9.35
N PRO A 101 -0.22 -2.28 -8.96
CA PRO A 101 -0.91 -1.89 -7.73
C PRO A 101 -2.42 -2.07 -7.86
N SER A 102 -3.10 -2.32 -6.73
CA SER A 102 -4.54 -2.14 -6.65
C SER A 102 -4.89 -0.65 -6.69
N ILE A 103 -6.13 -0.32 -7.05
CA ILE A 103 -6.62 1.07 -6.97
C ILE A 103 -6.46 1.64 -5.56
N ARG A 104 -6.63 0.82 -4.50
CA ARG A 104 -6.40 1.23 -3.11
C ARG A 104 -4.95 1.66 -2.88
N THR A 105 -3.99 0.84 -3.29
CA THR A 105 -2.57 1.14 -3.06
C THR A 105 -2.14 2.39 -3.82
N MET A 106 -2.52 2.47 -5.09
CA MET A 106 -2.20 3.61 -5.93
C MET A 106 -2.95 4.88 -5.50
N GLY A 107 -4.24 4.75 -5.19
CA GLY A 107 -5.08 5.89 -4.78
C GLY A 107 -4.58 6.53 -3.48
N ILE A 108 -4.24 5.73 -2.47
CA ILE A 108 -3.65 6.27 -1.22
C ILE A 108 -2.31 6.96 -1.50
N HIS A 109 -1.47 6.38 -2.38
CA HIS A 109 -0.22 7.03 -2.79
C HIS A 109 -0.48 8.41 -3.41
N ALA A 110 -1.40 8.49 -4.37
CA ALA A 110 -1.71 9.73 -5.08
C ALA A 110 -2.33 10.79 -4.14
N LEU A 111 -3.28 10.40 -3.30
CA LEU A 111 -3.90 11.29 -2.32
C LEU A 111 -2.89 11.86 -1.32
N ILE A 112 -1.95 11.03 -0.83
CA ILE A 112 -0.85 11.51 0.03
C ILE A 112 0.02 12.52 -0.74
N GLN A 113 0.34 12.24 -2.01
CA GLN A 113 1.13 13.15 -2.83
C GLN A 113 0.44 14.51 -3.00
N GLU A 114 -0.84 14.54 -3.30
CA GLU A 114 -1.65 15.77 -3.43
C GLU A 114 -1.65 16.60 -2.15
N LEU A 115 -1.74 15.93 -0.98
CA LEU A 115 -1.68 16.63 0.30
C LEU A 115 -0.31 17.25 0.56
N LEU A 116 0.77 16.53 0.25
CA LEU A 116 2.12 17.08 0.36
C LEU A 116 2.33 18.25 -0.60
N ASP A 117 1.80 18.18 -1.83
CA ASP A 117 1.88 19.25 -2.83
C ASP A 117 1.15 20.51 -2.37
N THR A 118 0.14 20.37 -1.50
CA THR A 118 -0.58 21.50 -0.87
C THR A 118 -0.02 21.89 0.51
N GLY A 119 1.14 21.35 0.91
CA GLY A 119 1.80 21.68 2.17
C GLY A 119 1.13 21.09 3.42
N LYS A 120 0.29 20.07 3.26
CA LYS A 120 -0.34 19.40 4.41
C LYS A 120 0.63 18.44 5.08
N GLU A 121 0.55 18.37 6.42
CA GLU A 121 1.29 17.40 7.20
C GLU A 121 0.57 16.05 7.19
N VAL A 122 1.32 14.96 6.93
CA VAL A 122 0.79 13.59 6.96
C VAL A 122 1.58 12.77 7.97
N LYS A 123 0.92 12.33 9.03
CA LYS A 123 1.48 11.52 10.12
C LYS A 123 0.90 10.12 10.12
N ILE A 124 1.72 9.17 10.56
CA ILE A 124 1.34 7.76 10.67
C ILE A 124 1.45 7.32 12.12
N TYR A 125 0.40 6.66 12.59
CA TYR A 125 0.33 6.00 13.88
C TYR A 125 -0.03 4.54 13.68
N THR A 126 0.30 3.69 14.65
CA THR A 126 -0.04 2.26 14.62
C THR A 126 -0.46 1.74 16.00
N LEU A 127 -1.41 0.81 15.99
CA LEU A 127 -1.83 -0.01 17.12
C LEU A 127 -1.51 -1.46 16.78
N PHE A 128 -0.67 -2.12 17.58
CA PHE A 128 -0.34 -3.52 17.36
C PHE A 128 -1.43 -4.43 17.92
N ASN A 129 -1.72 -5.49 17.19
CA ASN A 129 -2.52 -6.59 17.66
C ASN A 129 -1.63 -7.53 18.49
N ASP A 130 -2.04 -7.80 19.74
CA ASP A 130 -1.43 -8.81 20.60
C ASP A 130 -2.46 -9.92 20.83
N PRO A 131 -2.64 -10.85 19.86
CA PRO A 131 -3.68 -11.85 19.91
C PRO A 131 -3.35 -12.94 20.91
N ILE A 132 -4.38 -13.55 21.48
CA ILE A 132 -4.31 -14.76 22.27
C ILE A 132 -4.78 -15.96 21.45
N GLN A 133 -4.29 -17.14 21.78
CA GLN A 133 -4.80 -18.39 21.23
C GLN A 133 -5.92 -18.90 22.13
N VAL A 134 -7.05 -19.27 21.51
CA VAL A 134 -8.20 -19.87 22.18
C VAL A 134 -8.59 -21.16 21.49
N VAL A 135 -9.07 -22.12 22.27
CA VAL A 135 -9.57 -23.38 21.73
C VAL A 135 -11.02 -23.20 21.32
N ALA A 136 -11.33 -23.43 20.06
CA ALA A 136 -12.70 -23.48 19.55
C ALA A 136 -13.15 -24.95 19.44
N TYR A 137 -14.37 -25.23 19.86
CA TYR A 137 -14.97 -26.56 19.77
C TYR A 137 -15.85 -26.62 18.54
N GLY A 138 -15.47 -27.48 17.58
CA GLY A 138 -16.27 -27.74 16.39
C GLY A 138 -17.37 -28.79 16.62
N LEU A 139 -18.30 -28.91 15.69
CA LEU A 139 -19.38 -29.89 15.73
C LEU A 139 -18.86 -31.34 15.68
N SER A 140 -17.72 -31.59 15.05
CA SER A 140 -17.13 -32.90 14.85
C SER A 140 -15.99 -33.26 15.81
N SER A 141 -15.97 -32.70 17.01
CA SER A 141 -14.99 -32.99 18.08
C SER A 141 -13.52 -32.63 17.80
N ALA A 142 -13.17 -32.03 16.71
CA ALA A 142 -11.83 -31.50 16.51
C ALA A 142 -11.70 -30.15 17.26
N ASN A 143 -10.83 -30.10 18.25
CA ASN A 143 -10.46 -28.84 18.88
C ASN A 143 -9.60 -28.04 17.91
N GLU A 144 -10.05 -26.86 17.56
CA GLU A 144 -9.32 -25.95 16.68
C GLU A 144 -8.73 -24.81 17.52
N ILE A 145 -7.43 -24.56 17.34
CA ILE A 145 -6.78 -23.41 17.97
C ILE A 145 -6.97 -22.21 17.06
N ILE A 146 -7.74 -21.24 17.50
CA ILE A 146 -7.94 -19.99 16.80
C ILE A 146 -7.19 -18.84 17.49
N THR A 147 -6.73 -17.89 16.69
CA THR A 147 -6.05 -16.68 17.16
C THR A 147 -7.04 -15.54 17.23
N TYR A 148 -7.25 -14.98 18.43
CA TYR A 148 -8.27 -13.95 18.65
C TYR A 148 -7.75 -12.80 19.54
N PRO A 149 -8.15 -11.53 19.27
CA PRO A 149 -8.82 -11.09 18.04
C PRO A 149 -7.87 -11.14 16.87
N ASP A 150 -8.38 -11.36 15.65
CA ASP A 150 -7.61 -11.12 14.46
C ASP A 150 -7.50 -9.61 14.16
N VAL A 151 -6.56 -9.25 13.30
CA VAL A 151 -6.30 -7.85 12.96
C VAL A 151 -7.50 -7.16 12.30
N LYS A 152 -8.35 -7.92 11.62
CA LYS A 152 -9.54 -7.38 10.96
C LYS A 152 -10.62 -6.98 11.95
N VAL A 153 -10.85 -7.82 12.96
CA VAL A 153 -11.77 -7.52 14.07
C VAL A 153 -11.34 -6.23 14.78
N MET A 154 -10.03 -6.04 15.02
CA MET A 154 -9.53 -4.81 15.63
C MET A 154 -9.67 -3.59 14.71
N GLU A 155 -9.43 -3.74 13.41
CA GLU A 155 -9.67 -2.67 12.44
C GLU A 155 -11.13 -2.22 12.45
N ASP A 156 -12.05 -3.20 12.43
CA ASP A 156 -13.49 -2.92 12.47
C ASP A 156 -13.89 -2.22 13.78
N ALA A 157 -13.35 -2.66 14.93
CA ALA A 157 -13.58 -1.99 16.21
C ALA A 157 -13.11 -0.51 16.17
N CYS A 158 -11.90 -0.24 15.68
CA CYS A 158 -11.38 1.13 15.55
C CYS A 158 -12.26 1.99 14.62
N ARG A 159 -12.75 1.43 13.50
CA ARG A 159 -13.62 2.14 12.57
C ARG A 159 -15.01 2.42 13.17
N VAL A 160 -15.58 1.45 13.89
CA VAL A 160 -16.86 1.61 14.58
C VAL A 160 -16.77 2.68 15.66
N ASP A 161 -15.69 2.71 16.44
CA ASP A 161 -15.50 3.72 17.47
C ASP A 161 -15.33 5.12 16.85
N TYR A 162 -14.57 5.23 15.76
CA TYR A 162 -14.49 6.47 15.00
C TYR A 162 -15.88 6.95 14.54
N LYS A 163 -16.67 6.04 13.94
CA LYS A 163 -18.02 6.36 13.45
C LYS A 163 -18.97 6.77 14.56
N LYS A 164 -18.87 6.19 15.75
CA LYS A 164 -19.69 6.59 16.91
C LYS A 164 -19.42 8.04 17.34
N ILE A 165 -18.17 8.50 17.20
CA ILE A 165 -17.76 9.85 17.61
C ILE A 165 -18.11 10.88 16.52
N TYR A 166 -17.93 10.50 15.22
CA TYR A 166 -17.94 11.45 14.11
C TYR A 166 -19.07 11.20 13.10
N GLU A 167 -19.96 10.24 13.38
CA GLU A 167 -21.14 9.85 12.59
C GLU A 167 -20.83 9.29 11.18
N LYS A 168 -19.58 9.29 10.77
CA LYS A 168 -19.07 8.77 9.50
C LYS A 168 -17.76 8.01 9.69
N TYR A 169 -17.37 7.22 8.71
CA TYR A 169 -16.02 6.64 8.66
C TYR A 169 -14.97 7.68 8.22
N PRO A 170 -13.66 7.42 8.45
CA PRO A 170 -12.61 8.30 7.94
C PRO A 170 -12.73 8.53 6.44
N GLN A 171 -12.36 9.72 5.97
CA GLN A 171 -12.58 10.19 4.61
C GLN A 171 -12.04 9.25 3.52
N TRP A 172 -10.93 8.56 3.76
CA TRP A 172 -10.33 7.63 2.80
C TRP A 172 -10.74 6.16 3.01
N ASN A 173 -11.71 5.92 3.86
CA ASN A 173 -12.39 4.65 3.98
C ASN A 173 -13.61 4.63 3.02
N PHE A 174 -13.36 4.88 1.72
CA PHE A 174 -14.40 5.05 0.69
C PHE A 174 -15.42 3.89 0.67
N GLN A 175 -14.92 2.64 0.71
CA GLN A 175 -15.78 1.46 0.67
C GLN A 175 -16.74 1.41 1.86
N GLU A 176 -16.25 1.74 3.05
CA GLU A 176 -17.03 1.76 4.27
C GLU A 176 -18.05 2.91 4.30
N ASN A 177 -17.73 4.03 3.64
CA ASN A 177 -18.65 5.15 3.44
C ASN A 177 -19.67 4.90 2.30
N GLY A 178 -19.52 3.83 1.52
CA GLY A 178 -20.31 3.60 0.31
C GLY A 178 -19.96 4.57 -0.82
N GLU A 179 -18.75 5.11 -0.80
CA GLU A 179 -18.26 6.09 -1.77
C GLU A 179 -17.33 5.45 -2.79
N GLU A 180 -17.35 5.98 -4.00
CA GLU A 180 -16.37 5.62 -5.02
C GLU A 180 -15.06 6.41 -4.82
N TRP A 181 -13.99 5.89 -5.40
CA TRP A 181 -12.73 6.63 -5.48
C TRP A 181 -12.93 7.93 -6.28
N PRO A 182 -12.26 9.05 -5.90
CA PRO A 182 -12.33 10.28 -6.67
C PRO A 182 -12.05 10.07 -8.17
N ALA A 183 -12.80 10.73 -9.04
CA ALA A 183 -12.73 10.52 -10.48
C ALA A 183 -11.31 10.66 -11.07
N HIS A 184 -10.52 11.61 -10.55
CA HIS A 184 -9.13 11.79 -10.98
C HIS A 184 -8.24 10.62 -10.57
N ILE A 185 -8.51 9.96 -9.42
CA ILE A 185 -7.80 8.75 -8.99
C ILE A 185 -8.19 7.56 -9.86
N GLN A 186 -9.46 7.39 -10.18
CA GLN A 186 -9.93 6.34 -11.10
C GLN A 186 -9.29 6.50 -12.49
N LYS A 187 -9.24 7.73 -13.01
CA LYS A 187 -8.58 8.06 -14.27
C LYS A 187 -7.09 7.71 -14.22
N LEU A 188 -6.38 8.16 -13.19
CA LEU A 188 -4.96 7.87 -13.00
C LEU A 188 -4.70 6.36 -12.94
N TYR A 189 -5.55 5.61 -12.25
CA TYR A 189 -5.46 4.14 -12.17
C TYR A 189 -5.63 3.49 -13.55
N THR A 190 -6.62 3.92 -14.33
CA THR A 190 -6.85 3.43 -15.69
C THR A 190 -5.64 3.71 -16.61
N GLU A 191 -5.07 4.90 -16.53
CA GLU A 191 -3.86 5.26 -17.26
C GLU A 191 -2.66 4.38 -16.91
N GLN A 192 -2.46 4.10 -15.60
CA GLN A 192 -1.39 3.22 -15.12
C GLN A 192 -1.56 1.78 -15.62
N VAL A 193 -2.78 1.25 -15.56
CA VAL A 193 -3.09 -0.10 -16.08
C VAL A 193 -2.79 -0.19 -17.58
N ASN A 194 -3.18 0.83 -18.36
CA ASN A 194 -2.93 0.88 -19.78
C ASN A 194 -1.43 1.01 -20.10
N HIS A 195 -0.72 1.85 -19.37
CA HIS A 195 0.74 1.99 -19.49
C HIS A 195 1.45 0.65 -19.26
N ARG A 196 1.06 -0.08 -18.22
CA ARG A 196 1.61 -1.40 -17.91
C ARG A 196 1.35 -2.41 -19.02
N LYS A 197 0.09 -2.53 -19.48
CA LYS A 197 -0.26 -3.45 -20.58
C LYS A 197 0.55 -3.17 -21.84
N LYS A 198 0.74 -1.90 -22.19
CA LYS A 198 1.58 -1.51 -23.33
C LYS A 198 3.04 -1.94 -23.14
N LYS A 199 3.60 -1.77 -21.93
CA LYS A 199 4.97 -2.20 -21.62
C LYS A 199 5.13 -3.71 -21.68
N GLU A 200 4.18 -4.46 -21.16
CA GLU A 200 4.16 -5.94 -21.20
C GLU A 200 4.08 -6.45 -22.65
N SER A 201 3.26 -5.82 -23.49
CA SER A 201 3.16 -6.15 -24.93
C SER A 201 4.48 -5.91 -25.67
N ILE A 202 5.16 -4.78 -25.41
CA ILE A 202 6.47 -4.49 -26.03
C ILE A 202 7.52 -5.51 -25.60
N ILE A 203 7.56 -5.87 -24.32
CA ILE A 203 8.51 -6.88 -23.80
C ILE A 203 8.20 -8.26 -24.40
N GLY A 204 6.92 -8.63 -24.51
CA GLY A 204 6.50 -9.88 -25.14
C GLY A 204 6.90 -9.96 -26.62
N GLN A 205 6.72 -8.89 -27.38
CA GLN A 205 7.13 -8.81 -28.78
C GLN A 205 8.65 -8.87 -28.94
N ALA A 206 9.41 -8.18 -28.08
CA ALA A 206 10.87 -8.24 -28.09
C ALA A 206 11.39 -9.63 -27.73
N GLY A 207 10.75 -10.29 -26.74
CA GLY A 207 11.09 -11.67 -26.37
C GLY A 207 10.79 -12.68 -27.48
N ALA A 208 9.67 -12.52 -28.19
CA ALA A 208 9.34 -13.39 -29.33
C ALA A 208 10.35 -13.19 -30.49
N ALA A 209 10.70 -11.95 -30.81
CA ALA A 209 11.71 -11.68 -31.86
C ALA A 209 13.08 -12.32 -31.55
N VAL A 210 13.52 -12.26 -30.29
CA VAL A 210 14.77 -12.92 -29.86
C VAL A 210 14.70 -14.44 -30.01
N ILE A 211 13.55 -15.05 -29.71
CA ILE A 211 13.35 -16.48 -29.88
C ILE A 211 13.36 -16.85 -31.39
N ASP A 212 12.67 -16.07 -32.21
CA ASP A 212 12.64 -16.28 -33.67
C ASP A 212 14.07 -16.19 -34.27
N ASP A 213 14.84 -15.16 -33.89
CA ASP A 213 16.25 -15.01 -34.30
C ASP A 213 17.13 -16.21 -33.84
N MET A 214 16.88 -16.74 -32.62
CA MET A 214 17.61 -17.93 -32.13
C MET A 214 17.23 -19.21 -32.89
N VAL A 215 15.94 -19.37 -33.21
CA VAL A 215 15.48 -20.54 -34.01
C VAL A 215 16.05 -20.48 -35.42
N GLU A 216 16.02 -19.34 -36.08
CA GLU A 216 16.62 -19.14 -37.41
C GLU A 216 18.14 -19.44 -37.40
N ALA A 217 18.86 -19.00 -36.35
CA ALA A 217 20.29 -19.32 -36.20
C ALA A 217 20.55 -20.81 -36.02
N LEU A 218 19.69 -21.56 -35.32
CA LEU A 218 19.83 -23.02 -35.16
C LEU A 218 19.51 -23.78 -36.44
N GLU A 219 18.49 -23.35 -37.21
CA GLU A 219 18.13 -23.96 -38.49
C GLU A 219 19.21 -23.73 -39.55
N THR A 220 19.96 -22.63 -39.48
CA THR A 220 21.09 -22.37 -40.42
C THR A 220 22.34 -23.19 -40.06
N ASP A 221 22.54 -23.61 -38.81
CA ASP A 221 23.68 -24.43 -38.39
C ASP A 221 23.50 -25.92 -38.74
N GLU A 222 22.27 -26.44 -38.88
CA GLU A 222 22.01 -27.82 -39.29
C GLU A 222 22.36 -28.09 -40.78
N HIS A 223 22.64 -27.07 -41.59
CA HIS A 223 23.02 -27.24 -42.99
C HIS A 223 24.53 -27.44 -43.21
N THR A 224 25.36 -27.50 -42.17
CA THR A 224 26.81 -27.65 -42.29
C THR A 224 27.36 -29.05 -41.88
N GLU A 225 26.51 -29.99 -41.50
CA GLU A 225 26.93 -31.42 -41.26
C GLU A 225 26.62 -32.32 -42.47
N GLY A 226 27.41 -32.19 -43.52
CA GLY A 226 27.27 -33.01 -44.73
C GLY A 226 28.57 -33.26 -45.49
N ILE A 227 29.72 -33.37 -44.78
CA ILE A 227 30.95 -33.92 -45.42
C ILE A 227 31.50 -35.00 -44.52
N VAL A 228 30.98 -36.21 -44.65
CA VAL A 228 31.66 -37.42 -44.21
C VAL A 228 32.60 -37.82 -45.33
N GLU A 229 33.87 -37.49 -45.20
CA GLU A 229 34.93 -38.09 -46.01
C GLU A 229 35.12 -39.55 -45.60
N THR A 230 34.67 -40.44 -46.53
CA THR A 230 35.06 -41.85 -46.57
C THR A 230 36.56 -41.99 -46.91
N TRP A 231 37.34 -42.39 -45.93
CA TRP A 231 38.69 -43.01 -46.20
C TRP A 231 38.64 -44.48 -45.84
N LEU A 232 38.73 -45.34 -46.85
CA LEU A 232 39.24 -46.70 -46.81
C LEU A 232 40.70 -46.69 -47.21
#